data_66fd44521fd681f14656387b99467d43
#
_entry.id   66fd44521fd681f14656387b99467d43
#
_cell.length_a   1.000
_cell.length_b   1.000
_cell.length_c   1.000
_cell.angle_alpha   90.00
_cell.angle_beta   90.00
_cell.angle_gamma   90.00
#
_symmetry.space_group_name_H-M   'P 1'
#
loop_
_entity.id
_entity.type
_entity.pdbx_description
1 polymer ?
#
loop_
_entity_poly.entity_id
_entity_poly.type
_entity_poly.pdbx_seq_one_letter_code
_entity_poly.pdbx_strand_id
1 'polypeptide(L)'
;PKAHAKAFYDGMKTQGQTDIVNLLRCAWVGSQKYAALVWSGDIKSNFTALRDQLSAGLNIGIAGIPWWVSDTGGFFGNVLDEHFNELLIRWFQFSTFCPVLRMHGDRGPHDIPRLSDLDYGGGFSETGRPNELWSYGEDVYEILKKYLDIRLGMKDYIKSVMDEASENGSPVIRAMFYEFQEDGMCWDIDDQYMFGSKYLVAPVMYQGMTERKVYLPHGNWKDIHTGKVYDGLQTMNMPAPLEIIPVFEKI
;
A
#
# COMPACT_ATOMS: atom_id res chain seq x y z
N PRO A 1 -22.99 -1.42 2.79
CA PRO A 1 -21.89 -1.04 1.90
C PRO A 1 -22.25 -1.22 0.42
N LYS A 2 -22.69 -2.43 -0.04
CA LYS A 2 -22.98 -2.70 -1.45
C LYS A 2 -24.04 -1.76 -2.06
N ALA A 3 -25.16 -1.52 -1.38
CA ALA A 3 -26.22 -0.63 -1.88
C ALA A 3 -25.71 0.83 -2.00
N HIS A 4 -24.85 1.27 -1.08
CA HIS A 4 -24.22 2.58 -1.14
C HIS A 4 -23.30 2.69 -2.36
N ALA A 5 -22.38 1.74 -2.56
CA ALA A 5 -21.50 1.71 -3.73
C ALA A 5 -22.32 1.70 -5.04
N LYS A 6 -23.39 0.89 -5.08
CA LYS A 6 -24.29 0.82 -6.25
C LYS A 6 -24.94 2.15 -6.56
N ALA A 7 -25.44 2.87 -5.56
CA ALA A 7 -26.13 4.15 -5.77
C ALA A 7 -25.21 5.19 -6.43
N PHE A 8 -23.97 5.32 -5.96
CA PHE A 8 -22.98 6.21 -6.58
C PHE A 8 -22.60 5.76 -7.99
N TYR A 9 -22.34 4.46 -8.17
CA TYR A 9 -21.98 3.88 -9.46
C TYR A 9 -23.08 4.13 -10.52
N ASP A 10 -24.33 3.83 -10.18
CA ASP A 10 -25.47 4.03 -11.09
C ASP A 10 -25.69 5.52 -11.41
N GLY A 11 -25.56 6.39 -10.39
CA GLY A 11 -25.64 7.84 -10.57
C GLY A 11 -24.60 8.38 -11.54
N MET A 12 -23.32 7.96 -11.36
CA MET A 12 -22.22 8.35 -12.26
C MET A 12 -22.45 7.84 -13.68
N LYS A 13 -22.90 6.59 -13.84
CA LYS A 13 -23.27 6.05 -15.16
C LYS A 13 -24.39 6.82 -15.82
N THR A 14 -25.39 7.21 -15.08
CA THR A 14 -26.51 8.01 -15.59
C THR A 14 -26.04 9.38 -16.12
N GLN A 15 -24.94 9.90 -15.55
CA GLN A 15 -24.29 11.13 -16.02
C GLN A 15 -23.28 10.89 -17.15
N GLY A 16 -23.20 9.68 -17.69
CA GLY A 16 -22.32 9.33 -18.82
C GLY A 16 -20.87 9.02 -18.45
N GLN A 17 -20.56 8.86 -17.17
CA GLN A 17 -19.20 8.48 -16.76
C GLN A 17 -18.93 6.99 -17.05
N THR A 18 -17.73 6.69 -17.56
CA THR A 18 -17.27 5.34 -17.88
C THR A 18 -16.18 4.85 -16.92
N ASP A 19 -15.28 5.75 -16.53
CA ASP A 19 -14.13 5.45 -15.66
C ASP A 19 -14.49 5.79 -14.22
N ILE A 20 -15.17 4.85 -13.56
CA ILE A 20 -15.72 5.04 -12.23
C ILE A 20 -14.84 4.35 -11.19
N VAL A 21 -14.42 5.08 -10.16
CA VAL A 21 -13.79 4.56 -8.95
C VAL A 21 -14.49 5.15 -7.74
N ASN A 22 -15.00 4.29 -6.85
CA ASN A 22 -15.62 4.68 -5.60
C ASN A 22 -14.69 4.37 -4.42
N LEU A 23 -14.04 5.39 -3.86
CA LEU A 23 -13.29 5.25 -2.62
C LEU A 23 -14.26 5.14 -1.44
N LEU A 24 -14.26 3.99 -0.79
CA LEU A 24 -15.23 3.62 0.24
C LEU A 24 -14.54 3.23 1.55
N ARG A 25 -15.11 3.66 2.67
CA ARG A 25 -14.65 3.29 4.02
C ARG A 25 -15.00 1.85 4.39
N CYS A 26 -15.98 1.25 3.76
CA CYS A 26 -16.39 -0.12 3.99
C CYS A 26 -16.97 -0.75 2.74
N ALA A 27 -16.73 -2.05 2.59
CA ALA A 27 -17.29 -2.86 1.53
C ALA A 27 -17.77 -4.21 2.07
N TRP A 28 -18.49 -4.94 1.25
CA TRP A 28 -18.88 -6.31 1.47
C TRP A 28 -18.94 -7.04 0.14
N VAL A 29 -19.00 -8.35 0.17
CA VAL A 29 -19.09 -9.19 -1.03
C VAL A 29 -20.13 -8.63 -2.01
N GLY A 30 -19.71 -8.40 -3.25
CA GLY A 30 -20.51 -7.79 -4.32
C GLY A 30 -20.35 -6.27 -4.46
N SER A 31 -19.63 -5.58 -3.55
CA SER A 31 -19.31 -4.15 -3.70
C SER A 31 -18.31 -3.91 -4.84
N GLN A 32 -17.42 -4.85 -5.11
CA GLN A 32 -16.43 -4.78 -6.20
C GLN A 32 -17.08 -4.58 -7.57
N LYS A 33 -18.32 -5.06 -7.78
CA LYS A 33 -19.10 -4.82 -9.03
C LYS A 33 -19.39 -3.35 -9.30
N TYR A 34 -19.25 -2.50 -8.30
CA TYR A 34 -19.58 -1.08 -8.34
C TYR A 34 -18.33 -0.22 -8.15
N ALA A 35 -17.20 -0.70 -8.69
CA ALA A 35 -15.92 -0.01 -8.70
C ALA A 35 -15.44 0.40 -7.29
N ALA A 36 -15.64 -0.47 -6.30
CA ALA A 36 -15.26 -0.21 -4.92
C ALA A 36 -13.74 -0.31 -4.75
N LEU A 37 -13.11 0.80 -4.41
CA LEU A 37 -11.79 0.90 -3.85
C LEU A 37 -11.94 1.13 -2.34
N VAL A 38 -11.47 0.20 -1.52
CA VAL A 38 -11.65 0.26 -0.08
C VAL A 38 -10.39 0.78 0.60
N TRP A 39 -10.53 1.77 1.48
CA TRP A 39 -9.42 2.19 2.33
C TRP A 39 -9.65 1.79 3.79
N SER A 40 -8.57 1.59 4.52
CA SER A 40 -8.60 1.04 5.88
C SER A 40 -9.10 2.00 6.97
N GLY A 41 -9.49 3.22 6.61
CA GLY A 41 -9.98 4.22 7.56
C GLY A 41 -8.86 4.98 8.26
N ASP A 42 -9.23 5.70 9.32
CA ASP A 42 -8.35 6.61 10.05
C ASP A 42 -7.51 5.81 11.06
N ILE A 43 -6.44 5.22 10.59
CA ILE A 43 -5.56 4.32 11.36
C ILE A 43 -4.41 5.07 12.03
N LYS A 44 -3.87 4.50 13.10
CA LYS A 44 -2.73 5.08 13.82
C LYS A 44 -1.45 5.03 12.99
N SER A 45 -0.60 6.03 13.14
CA SER A 45 0.75 6.06 12.58
C SER A 45 1.73 5.33 13.51
N ASN A 46 1.82 4.01 13.36
CA ASN A 46 2.81 3.19 14.04
C ASN A 46 3.07 1.87 13.29
N PHE A 47 4.15 1.18 13.63
CA PHE A 47 4.53 -0.07 12.97
C PHE A 47 3.55 -1.23 13.21
N THR A 48 2.79 -1.23 14.31
CA THR A 48 1.73 -2.23 14.51
C THR A 48 0.63 -2.06 13.47
N ALA A 49 0.15 -0.83 13.28
CA ALA A 49 -0.84 -0.53 12.26
C ALA A 49 -0.32 -0.84 10.84
N LEU A 50 0.97 -0.58 10.54
CA LEU A 50 1.57 -0.96 9.26
C LEU A 50 1.50 -2.49 9.02
N ARG A 51 1.85 -3.31 10.01
CA ARG A 51 1.70 -4.78 9.91
C ARG A 51 0.26 -5.20 9.67
N ASP A 52 -0.67 -4.60 10.43
CA ASP A 52 -2.09 -4.87 10.28
C ASP A 52 -2.59 -4.55 8.85
N GLN A 53 -2.00 -3.53 8.18
CA GLN A 53 -2.36 -3.19 6.81
C GLN A 53 -1.94 -4.24 5.79
N LEU A 54 -0.78 -4.86 5.95
CA LEU A 54 -0.39 -5.97 5.08
C LEU A 54 -1.41 -7.11 5.19
N SER A 55 -1.68 -7.55 6.41
CA SER A 55 -2.67 -8.61 6.67
C SER A 55 -4.06 -8.24 6.15
N ALA A 56 -4.53 -7.02 6.41
CA ALA A 56 -5.84 -6.56 5.95
C ALA A 56 -5.94 -6.54 4.41
N GLY A 57 -4.91 -6.03 3.73
CA GLY A 57 -4.87 -5.96 2.27
C GLY A 57 -4.87 -7.34 1.61
N LEU A 58 -4.13 -8.31 2.16
CA LEU A 58 -4.12 -9.69 1.68
C LEU A 58 -5.48 -10.36 1.88
N ASN A 59 -6.06 -10.23 3.06
CA ASN A 59 -7.35 -10.86 3.39
C ASN A 59 -8.52 -10.28 2.59
N ILE A 60 -8.57 -8.95 2.39
CA ILE A 60 -9.65 -8.34 1.62
C ILE A 60 -9.53 -8.70 0.13
N GLY A 61 -8.32 -8.86 -0.39
CA GLY A 61 -8.06 -9.37 -1.73
C GLY A 61 -8.60 -10.79 -1.91
N ILE A 62 -8.31 -11.71 -0.99
CA ILE A 62 -8.84 -13.09 -0.97
C ILE A 62 -10.38 -13.09 -0.86
N ALA A 63 -10.95 -12.14 -0.13
CA ALA A 63 -12.41 -11.98 -0.03
C ALA A 63 -13.06 -11.43 -1.32
N GLY A 64 -12.29 -11.23 -2.39
CA GLY A 64 -12.76 -10.79 -3.71
C GLY A 64 -12.92 -9.27 -3.85
N ILE A 65 -12.25 -8.48 -3.03
CA ILE A 65 -12.18 -7.02 -3.12
C ILE A 65 -10.72 -6.63 -3.35
N PRO A 66 -10.22 -6.72 -4.60
CA PRO A 66 -8.80 -6.59 -4.90
C PRO A 66 -8.28 -5.14 -4.87
N TRP A 67 -9.18 -4.16 -4.95
CA TRP A 67 -8.82 -2.75 -4.91
C TRP A 67 -8.85 -2.24 -3.47
N TRP A 68 -7.66 -2.10 -2.91
CA TRP A 68 -7.46 -1.71 -1.52
C TRP A 68 -6.34 -0.69 -1.37
N VAL A 69 -6.44 0.16 -0.35
CA VAL A 69 -5.45 1.18 -0.01
C VAL A 69 -5.46 1.47 1.49
N SER A 70 -4.32 1.83 2.03
CA SER A 70 -4.19 2.49 3.34
C SER A 70 -3.68 3.92 3.18
N ASP A 71 -3.92 4.76 4.16
CA ASP A 71 -3.28 6.07 4.24
C ASP A 71 -1.80 5.87 4.55
N THR A 72 -0.93 6.30 3.62
CA THR A 72 0.51 6.10 3.73
C THR A 72 1.08 6.88 4.91
N GLY A 73 1.72 6.17 5.83
CA GLY A 73 2.19 6.71 7.10
C GLY A 73 1.15 6.69 8.23
N GLY A 74 -0.02 6.07 8.00
CA GLY A 74 -1.18 6.12 8.88
C GLY A 74 -1.94 7.44 8.77
N PHE A 75 -3.14 7.53 9.35
CA PHE A 75 -3.93 8.76 9.35
C PHE A 75 -3.49 9.68 10.51
N PHE A 76 -3.50 9.18 11.74
CA PHE A 76 -3.14 9.98 12.92
C PHE A 76 -1.63 9.88 13.21
N GLY A 77 -0.85 10.87 12.76
CA GLY A 77 0.59 10.92 12.94
C GLY A 77 1.07 12.23 13.54
N ASN A 78 2.08 12.17 14.41
CA ASN A 78 2.79 13.35 14.92
C ASN A 78 4.16 13.43 14.22
N VAL A 79 4.37 14.47 13.42
CA VAL A 79 5.62 14.66 12.67
C VAL A 79 6.82 15.02 13.57
N LEU A 80 6.58 15.36 14.84
CA LEU A 80 7.63 15.60 15.83
C LEU A 80 8.06 14.32 16.56
N ASP A 81 7.40 13.18 16.30
CA ASP A 81 7.88 11.90 16.78
C ASP A 81 9.16 11.52 16.03
N GLU A 82 10.24 11.24 16.74
CA GLU A 82 11.56 10.90 16.18
C GLU A 82 11.55 9.68 15.25
N HIS A 83 10.55 8.81 15.39
CA HIS A 83 10.40 7.61 14.58
C HIS A 83 9.42 7.76 13.41
N PHE A 84 8.74 8.91 13.30
CA PHE A 84 7.71 9.10 12.28
C PHE A 84 8.29 9.04 10.85
N ASN A 85 9.46 9.63 10.62
CA ASN A 85 10.09 9.63 9.30
C ASN A 85 10.46 8.21 8.85
N GLU A 86 10.99 7.37 9.73
CA GLU A 86 11.23 5.96 9.42
C GLU A 86 9.92 5.24 9.06
N LEU A 87 8.89 5.39 9.88
CA LEU A 87 7.58 4.78 9.63
C LEU A 87 7.01 5.23 8.28
N LEU A 88 7.05 6.53 7.98
CA LEU A 88 6.56 7.08 6.72
C LEU A 88 7.29 6.47 5.52
N ILE A 89 8.61 6.39 5.57
CA ILE A 89 9.43 5.79 4.51
C ILE A 89 9.06 4.32 4.32
N ARG A 90 9.02 3.52 5.39
CA ARG A 90 8.67 2.10 5.32
C ARG A 90 7.25 1.87 4.80
N TRP A 91 6.32 2.72 5.19
CA TRP A 91 4.95 2.66 4.69
C TRP A 91 4.85 3.07 3.23
N PHE A 92 5.58 4.10 2.82
CA PHE A 92 5.62 4.52 1.42
C PHE A 92 6.22 3.45 0.51
N GLN A 93 7.30 2.80 0.96
CA GLN A 93 7.90 1.64 0.30
C GLN A 93 6.87 0.52 0.10
N PHE A 94 6.12 0.16 1.15
CA PHE A 94 5.03 -0.81 1.06
C PHE A 94 3.93 -0.34 0.08
N SER A 95 3.45 0.89 0.21
CA SER A 95 2.38 1.45 -0.64
C SER A 95 2.77 1.54 -2.11
N THR A 96 4.06 1.65 -2.42
CA THR A 96 4.59 1.63 -3.80
C THR A 96 4.20 0.35 -4.53
N PHE A 97 4.13 -0.78 -3.82
CA PHE A 97 3.78 -2.10 -4.35
C PHE A 97 2.38 -2.57 -3.88
N CYS A 98 1.48 -1.62 -3.71
CA CYS A 98 0.05 -1.84 -3.43
C CYS A 98 -0.81 -1.43 -4.63
N PRO A 99 -2.09 -1.85 -4.68
CA PRO A 99 -3.01 -1.45 -5.76
C PRO A 99 -3.03 0.05 -5.97
N VAL A 100 -3.14 0.80 -4.89
CA VAL A 100 -3.13 2.27 -4.89
C VAL A 100 -2.10 2.78 -3.88
N LEU A 101 -1.38 3.84 -4.25
CA LEU A 101 -0.56 4.63 -3.34
C LEU A 101 -1.32 5.93 -3.05
N ARG A 102 -1.55 6.22 -1.77
CA ARG A 102 -2.31 7.40 -1.34
C ARG A 102 -1.60 8.07 -0.17
N MET A 103 -1.12 9.29 -0.38
CA MET A 103 -0.70 10.18 0.70
C MET A 103 -1.94 10.86 1.27
N HIS A 104 -2.27 10.57 2.51
CA HIS A 104 -3.36 11.19 3.25
C HIS A 104 -3.16 10.98 4.74
N GLY A 105 -3.64 11.92 5.54
CA GLY A 105 -3.59 11.79 6.98
C GLY A 105 -3.64 13.14 7.67
N ASP A 106 -3.94 13.10 8.94
CA ASP A 106 -3.89 14.22 9.85
C ASP A 106 -2.54 14.22 10.56
N ARG A 107 -1.78 15.29 10.40
CA ARG A 107 -0.40 15.42 10.91
C ARG A 107 -0.34 16.41 12.06
N GLY A 108 -0.24 15.88 13.27
CA GLY A 108 0.05 16.71 14.46
C GLY A 108 1.50 17.21 14.49
N PRO A 109 1.78 18.22 15.34
CA PRO A 109 0.83 18.91 16.20
C PRO A 109 -0.07 19.89 15.43
N HIS A 110 -1.26 20.15 15.96
CA HIS A 110 -2.23 21.11 15.41
C HIS A 110 -2.01 22.48 16.04
N ASP A 111 -0.85 23.06 15.81
CA ASP A 111 -0.41 24.35 16.36
C ASP A 111 -0.24 25.43 15.29
N ILE A 112 -0.60 25.13 14.05
CA ILE A 112 -0.56 26.12 12.97
C ILE A 112 -1.83 26.97 13.03
N PRO A 113 -1.69 28.31 13.10
CA PRO A 113 -2.83 29.21 13.05
C PRO A 113 -3.70 28.99 11.81
N ARG A 114 -5.00 29.15 11.96
CA ARG A 114 -5.93 29.03 10.84
C ARG A 114 -5.63 30.08 9.78
N LEU A 115 -5.77 29.67 8.54
CA LEU A 115 -5.68 30.56 7.39
C LEU A 115 -6.99 31.35 7.14
N SER A 116 -8.11 30.90 7.75
CA SER A 116 -9.43 31.47 7.50
C SER A 116 -10.38 31.18 8.68
N ASP A 117 -11.27 32.12 8.97
CA ASP A 117 -12.37 31.97 9.93
C ASP A 117 -13.63 31.37 9.29
N LEU A 118 -13.56 30.96 8.03
CA LEU A 118 -14.69 30.36 7.34
C LEU A 118 -15.00 28.98 7.91
N ASP A 119 -16.25 28.77 8.27
CA ASP A 119 -16.78 27.46 8.65
C ASP A 119 -17.13 26.68 7.39
N TYR A 120 -16.41 25.62 7.14
CA TYR A 120 -16.64 24.72 6.00
C TYR A 120 -17.63 23.59 6.32
N GLY A 121 -18.41 23.71 7.39
CA GLY A 121 -19.45 22.75 7.77
C GLY A 121 -18.96 21.54 8.57
N GLY A 122 -17.67 21.44 8.85
CA GLY A 122 -17.05 20.38 9.65
C GLY A 122 -16.73 20.77 11.09
N GLY A 123 -17.14 21.97 11.51
CA GLY A 123 -16.73 22.58 12.76
C GLY A 123 -15.31 23.14 12.70
N PHE A 124 -14.89 23.70 13.81
CA PHE A 124 -13.55 24.26 13.94
C PHE A 124 -12.54 23.16 14.23
N SER A 125 -11.74 22.74 13.25
CA SER A 125 -10.53 21.97 13.49
C SER A 125 -9.29 22.85 13.31
N GLU A 126 -8.32 22.69 14.21
CA GLU A 126 -7.01 23.28 14.04
C GLU A 126 -6.34 22.69 12.80
N THR A 127 -5.51 23.49 12.12
CA THR A 127 -4.79 23.01 10.94
C THR A 127 -3.62 22.13 11.37
N GLY A 128 -3.55 20.93 10.86
CA GLY A 128 -2.41 20.03 11.03
C GLY A 128 -1.18 20.46 10.21
N ARG A 129 -0.08 19.78 10.41
CA ARG A 129 1.15 19.97 9.63
C ARG A 129 1.00 19.55 8.17
N PRO A 130 1.78 20.14 7.26
CA PRO A 130 1.85 19.70 5.86
C PRO A 130 2.14 18.21 5.72
N ASN A 131 1.60 17.57 4.67
CA ASN A 131 1.72 16.13 4.42
C ASN A 131 2.10 15.82 2.96
N GLU A 132 2.76 16.74 2.29
CA GLU A 132 3.33 16.53 0.96
C GLU A 132 4.69 15.83 1.08
N LEU A 133 5.14 15.16 -0.01
CA LEU A 133 6.40 14.42 -0.02
C LEU A 133 7.61 15.24 0.47
N TRP A 134 7.63 16.54 0.18
CA TRP A 134 8.72 17.46 0.54
C TRP A 134 8.62 18.05 1.95
N SER A 135 7.58 17.71 2.70
CA SER A 135 7.32 18.31 4.03
C SER A 135 8.15 17.69 5.16
N TYR A 136 8.87 16.59 4.88
CA TYR A 136 9.56 15.77 5.88
C TYR A 136 11.09 15.89 5.85
N GLY A 137 11.62 16.89 5.14
CA GLY A 137 13.05 17.11 4.95
C GLY A 137 13.63 16.41 3.72
N GLU A 138 14.80 16.89 3.29
CA GLU A 138 15.42 16.51 2.02
C GLU A 138 15.74 15.01 1.94
N ASP A 139 16.32 14.44 3.00
CA ASP A 139 16.70 13.02 3.02
C ASP A 139 15.48 12.10 2.86
N VAL A 140 14.37 12.44 3.52
CA VAL A 140 13.10 11.72 3.38
C VAL A 140 12.55 11.90 1.97
N TYR A 141 12.53 13.15 1.46
CA TYR A 141 12.03 13.46 0.14
C TYR A 141 12.73 12.66 -0.96
N GLU A 142 14.05 12.59 -0.96
CA GLU A 142 14.81 11.83 -1.95
C GLU A 142 14.45 10.33 -1.94
N ILE A 143 14.23 9.74 -0.75
CA ILE A 143 13.79 8.34 -0.65
C ILE A 143 12.37 8.18 -1.19
N LEU A 144 11.42 9.04 -0.78
CA LEU A 144 10.03 8.95 -1.24
C LEU A 144 9.93 9.17 -2.75
N LYS A 145 10.69 10.13 -3.29
CA LYS A 145 10.76 10.42 -4.72
C LYS A 145 11.27 9.21 -5.50
N LYS A 146 12.34 8.55 -5.05
CA LYS A 146 12.85 7.30 -5.65
C LYS A 146 11.73 6.27 -5.81
N TYR A 147 10.92 6.05 -4.77
CA TYR A 147 9.84 5.07 -4.81
C TYR A 147 8.66 5.51 -5.65
N LEU A 148 8.38 6.82 -5.72
CA LEU A 148 7.42 7.37 -6.67
C LEU A 148 7.87 7.12 -8.11
N ASP A 149 9.14 7.36 -8.43
CA ASP A 149 9.70 7.12 -9.76
C ASP A 149 9.64 5.61 -10.13
N ILE A 150 9.95 4.71 -9.19
CA ILE A 150 9.76 3.26 -9.37
C ILE A 150 8.29 2.95 -9.71
N ARG A 151 7.34 3.48 -8.94
CA ARG A 151 5.92 3.25 -9.19
C ARG A 151 5.46 3.80 -10.54
N LEU A 152 5.92 4.98 -10.94
CA LEU A 152 5.62 5.55 -12.25
C LEU A 152 6.17 4.67 -13.39
N GLY A 153 7.37 4.11 -13.22
CA GLY A 153 7.94 3.13 -14.16
C GLY A 153 7.15 1.82 -14.25
N MET A 154 6.38 1.47 -13.22
CA MET A 154 5.54 0.27 -13.19
C MET A 154 4.09 0.53 -13.66
N LYS A 155 3.76 1.71 -14.18
CA LYS A 155 2.38 2.12 -14.50
C LYS A 155 1.64 1.09 -15.36
N ASP A 156 2.25 0.60 -16.42
CA ASP A 156 1.61 -0.35 -17.34
C ASP A 156 1.43 -1.73 -16.69
N TYR A 157 2.40 -2.16 -15.89
CA TYR A 157 2.27 -3.39 -15.09
C TYR A 157 1.15 -3.27 -14.05
N ILE A 158 1.10 -2.17 -13.30
CA ILE A 158 0.03 -1.93 -12.32
C ILE A 158 -1.33 -1.98 -13.02
N LYS A 159 -1.44 -1.31 -14.19
CA LYS A 159 -2.67 -1.34 -14.97
C LYS A 159 -3.04 -2.77 -15.35
N SER A 160 -2.11 -3.57 -15.86
CA SER A 160 -2.39 -4.96 -16.26
C SER A 160 -2.87 -5.83 -15.08
N VAL A 161 -2.30 -5.67 -13.89
CA VAL A 161 -2.72 -6.41 -12.70
C VAL A 161 -4.10 -5.93 -12.20
N MET A 162 -4.41 -4.64 -12.33
CA MET A 162 -5.72 -4.08 -12.00
C MET A 162 -6.79 -4.53 -13.01
N ASP A 163 -6.44 -4.63 -14.29
CA ASP A 163 -7.32 -5.18 -15.35
C ASP A 163 -7.61 -6.67 -15.07
N GLU A 164 -6.58 -7.48 -14.75
CA GLU A 164 -6.72 -8.88 -14.32
C GLU A 164 -7.66 -9.02 -13.13
N ALA A 165 -7.50 -8.16 -12.11
CA ALA A 165 -8.38 -8.13 -10.96
C ALA A 165 -9.84 -7.82 -11.32
N SER A 166 -10.08 -6.97 -12.31
CA SER A 166 -11.41 -6.62 -12.79
C SER A 166 -12.06 -7.72 -13.61
N GLU A 167 -11.27 -8.47 -14.39
CA GLU A 167 -11.73 -9.52 -15.30
C GLU A 167 -12.06 -10.82 -14.58
N ASN A 168 -11.19 -11.28 -13.68
CA ASN A 168 -11.29 -12.59 -13.04
C ASN A 168 -11.30 -12.58 -11.50
N GLY A 169 -11.18 -11.40 -10.87
CA GLY A 169 -11.19 -11.24 -9.41
C GLY A 169 -9.88 -11.58 -8.72
N SER A 170 -8.78 -11.76 -9.46
CA SER A 170 -7.46 -12.03 -8.86
C SER A 170 -7.04 -10.91 -7.91
N PRO A 171 -6.54 -11.20 -6.71
CA PRO A 171 -5.97 -10.18 -5.83
C PRO A 171 -4.81 -9.45 -6.51
N VAL A 172 -4.70 -8.13 -6.30
CA VAL A 172 -3.57 -7.34 -6.79
C VAL A 172 -2.33 -7.58 -5.93
N ILE A 173 -2.51 -7.55 -4.59
CA ILE A 173 -1.51 -8.08 -3.65
C ILE A 173 -1.96 -9.46 -3.20
N ARG A 174 -1.06 -10.44 -3.29
CA ARG A 174 -1.37 -11.86 -3.15
C ARG A 174 -0.58 -12.47 -2.03
N ALA A 175 -1.23 -13.20 -1.12
CA ALA A 175 -0.53 -14.02 -0.15
C ALA A 175 0.38 -15.03 -0.88
N MET A 176 1.51 -15.41 -0.27
CA MET A 176 2.47 -16.30 -0.91
C MET A 176 1.83 -17.64 -1.33
N PHE A 177 0.94 -18.20 -0.50
CA PHE A 177 0.23 -19.44 -0.82
C PHE A 177 -0.74 -19.31 -2.02
N TYR A 178 -1.17 -18.11 -2.37
CA TYR A 178 -2.04 -17.90 -3.54
C TYR A 178 -1.33 -18.22 -4.85
N GLU A 179 -0.05 -17.83 -4.97
CA GLU A 179 0.77 -18.07 -6.16
C GLU A 179 1.55 -19.40 -6.11
N PHE A 180 1.85 -19.90 -4.89
CA PHE A 180 2.73 -21.05 -4.66
C PHE A 180 2.05 -22.07 -3.76
N GLN A 181 0.93 -22.62 -4.19
CA GLN A 181 0.07 -23.53 -3.39
C GLN A 181 0.77 -24.83 -3.02
N GLU A 182 1.66 -25.32 -3.89
CA GLU A 182 2.42 -26.58 -3.69
C GLU A 182 3.66 -26.40 -2.81
N ASP A 183 4.01 -25.16 -2.47
CA ASP A 183 5.15 -24.86 -1.61
C ASP A 183 4.69 -24.68 -0.16
N GLY A 184 4.96 -25.70 0.68
CA GLY A 184 4.54 -25.69 2.08
C GLY A 184 5.09 -24.51 2.88
N MET A 185 6.25 -23.96 2.50
CA MET A 185 6.81 -22.78 3.17
C MET A 185 5.95 -21.53 2.95
N CYS A 186 5.25 -21.44 1.82
CA CYS A 186 4.44 -20.28 1.46
C CYS A 186 3.14 -20.16 2.27
N TRP A 187 2.71 -21.21 2.97
CA TRP A 187 1.49 -21.20 3.77
C TRP A 187 1.64 -20.47 5.11
N ASP A 188 2.86 -20.45 5.66
CA ASP A 188 3.15 -19.85 6.97
C ASP A 188 3.79 -18.44 6.86
N ILE A 189 3.95 -17.92 5.66
CA ILE A 189 4.54 -16.59 5.44
C ILE A 189 3.46 -15.52 5.49
N ASP A 190 3.56 -14.62 6.48
CA ASP A 190 2.62 -13.54 6.73
C ASP A 190 3.23 -12.12 6.55
N ASP A 191 4.52 -12.04 6.22
CA ASP A 191 5.30 -10.80 6.24
C ASP A 191 5.95 -10.45 4.87
N GLN A 192 5.65 -11.22 3.82
CA GLN A 192 5.95 -10.93 2.42
C GLN A 192 4.78 -11.36 1.52
N TYR A 193 4.73 -10.83 0.30
CA TYR A 193 3.62 -11.07 -0.62
C TYR A 193 4.05 -10.93 -2.08
N MET A 194 3.18 -11.38 -2.98
CA MET A 194 3.33 -11.13 -4.41
C MET A 194 2.50 -9.89 -4.81
N PHE A 195 3.11 -8.97 -5.53
CA PHE A 195 2.43 -7.90 -6.23
C PHE A 195 2.18 -8.34 -7.67
N GLY A 196 0.92 -8.68 -7.98
CA GLY A 196 0.60 -9.47 -9.15
C GLY A 196 1.32 -10.82 -9.14
N SER A 197 1.61 -11.38 -10.30
CA SER A 197 2.36 -12.63 -10.47
C SER A 197 3.89 -12.44 -10.60
N LYS A 198 4.35 -11.18 -10.67
CA LYS A 198 5.72 -10.87 -11.09
C LYS A 198 6.65 -10.46 -9.96
N TYR A 199 6.20 -9.65 -9.02
CA TYR A 199 7.07 -9.09 -7.98
C TYR A 199 6.80 -9.69 -6.61
N LEU A 200 7.82 -10.27 -5.99
CA LEU A 200 7.83 -10.63 -4.58
C LEU A 200 8.29 -9.42 -3.78
N VAL A 201 7.51 -9.01 -2.80
CA VAL A 201 7.75 -7.84 -1.96
C VAL A 201 7.87 -8.26 -0.50
N ALA A 202 8.97 -7.90 0.15
CA ALA A 202 9.24 -8.20 1.55
C ALA A 202 9.43 -6.90 2.35
N PRO A 203 8.34 -6.23 2.77
CA PRO A 203 8.43 -4.95 3.44
C PRO A 203 9.06 -5.06 4.82
N VAL A 204 9.71 -3.97 5.25
CA VAL A 204 10.24 -3.85 6.61
C VAL A 204 9.12 -3.39 7.53
N MET A 205 8.71 -4.26 8.46
CA MET A 205 7.51 -4.10 9.28
C MET A 205 7.79 -3.78 10.75
N TYR A 206 9.04 -3.59 11.11
CA TYR A 206 9.44 -3.26 12.49
C TYR A 206 10.44 -2.13 12.50
N GLN A 207 10.30 -1.26 13.47
CA GLN A 207 11.17 -0.11 13.69
C GLN A 207 12.64 -0.52 13.88
N GLY A 208 13.54 0.23 13.28
CA GLY A 208 14.99 0.06 13.42
C GLY A 208 15.57 -1.17 12.70
N MET A 209 14.77 -1.94 11.97
CA MET A 209 15.29 -3.06 11.20
C MET A 209 16.06 -2.60 9.96
N THR A 210 17.26 -3.13 9.81
CA THR A 210 18.16 -2.89 8.66
C THR A 210 18.43 -4.15 7.82
N GLU A 211 17.79 -5.25 8.20
CA GLU A 211 17.84 -6.53 7.50
C GLU A 211 16.45 -7.15 7.43
N ARG A 212 16.21 -7.96 6.42
CA ARG A 212 14.94 -8.63 6.20
C ARG A 212 15.17 -10.08 5.79
N LYS A 213 14.59 -11.01 6.54
CA LYS A 213 14.56 -12.43 6.16
C LYS A 213 13.52 -12.60 5.06
N VAL A 214 13.91 -13.15 3.90
CA VAL A 214 13.06 -13.34 2.73
C VAL A 214 13.15 -14.79 2.27
N TYR A 215 12.01 -15.41 2.03
CA TYR A 215 11.90 -16.69 1.36
C TYR A 215 11.62 -16.49 -0.13
N LEU A 216 12.44 -17.07 -0.99
CA LEU A 216 12.23 -17.11 -2.44
C LEU A 216 11.65 -18.48 -2.82
N PRO A 217 10.38 -18.56 -3.29
CA PRO A 217 9.81 -19.81 -3.79
C PRO A 217 10.48 -20.31 -5.06
N HIS A 218 10.06 -21.48 -5.56
CA HIS A 218 10.57 -22.05 -6.80
C HIS A 218 10.59 -21.04 -7.96
N GLY A 219 11.69 -20.98 -8.69
CA GLY A 219 11.93 -20.10 -9.84
C GLY A 219 13.23 -19.32 -9.70
N ASN A 220 13.44 -18.36 -10.60
CA ASN A 220 14.56 -17.44 -10.56
C ASN A 220 14.07 -16.04 -10.22
N TRP A 221 14.80 -15.34 -9.37
CA TRP A 221 14.40 -14.09 -8.77
C TRP A 221 15.49 -13.03 -8.94
N LYS A 222 15.17 -11.93 -9.57
CA LYS A 222 16.07 -10.81 -9.77
C LYS A 222 15.76 -9.70 -8.77
N ASP A 223 16.71 -9.35 -7.92
CA ASP A 223 16.62 -8.18 -7.06
C ASP A 223 16.53 -6.91 -7.91
N ILE A 224 15.48 -6.12 -7.73
CA ILE A 224 15.22 -4.92 -8.55
C ILE A 224 16.23 -3.80 -8.29
N HIS A 225 16.89 -3.77 -7.12
CA HIS A 225 17.84 -2.73 -6.75
C HIS A 225 19.25 -3.00 -7.26
N THR A 226 19.67 -4.27 -7.23
CA THR A 226 21.05 -4.66 -7.59
C THR A 226 21.15 -5.35 -8.95
N GLY A 227 20.02 -5.85 -9.48
CA GLY A 227 19.99 -6.70 -10.67
C GLY A 227 20.55 -8.11 -10.47
N LYS A 228 20.96 -8.47 -9.24
CA LYS A 228 21.48 -9.80 -8.94
C LYS A 228 20.35 -10.84 -9.00
N VAL A 229 20.66 -11.97 -9.60
CA VAL A 229 19.74 -13.11 -9.73
C VAL A 229 20.03 -14.15 -8.65
N TYR A 230 18.96 -14.68 -8.09
CA TYR A 230 18.99 -15.74 -7.07
C TYR A 230 18.10 -16.89 -7.51
N ASP A 231 18.54 -18.10 -7.22
CA ASP A 231 17.70 -19.29 -7.33
C ASP A 231 16.65 -19.29 -6.23
N GLY A 232 15.49 -19.87 -6.50
CA GLY A 232 14.45 -20.07 -5.50
C GLY A 232 14.72 -21.21 -4.53
N LEU A 233 13.68 -21.59 -3.75
CA LEU A 233 13.70 -22.61 -2.70
C LEU A 233 14.73 -22.31 -1.59
N GLN A 234 14.92 -21.05 -1.26
CA GLN A 234 15.86 -20.64 -0.21
C GLN A 234 15.35 -19.47 0.62
N THR A 235 15.81 -19.41 1.84
CA THR A 235 15.62 -18.26 2.73
C THR A 235 16.93 -17.49 2.86
N MET A 236 16.86 -16.17 2.73
CA MET A 236 18.04 -15.29 2.81
C MET A 236 17.80 -14.13 3.75
N ASN A 237 18.86 -13.62 4.37
CA ASN A 237 18.84 -12.31 5.01
C ASN A 237 19.26 -11.27 3.97
N MET A 238 18.35 -10.35 3.68
CA MET A 238 18.58 -9.25 2.73
C MET A 238 18.85 -7.96 3.48
N PRO A 239 19.90 -7.20 3.11
CA PRO A 239 20.07 -5.85 3.61
C PRO A 239 18.83 -4.99 3.27
N ALA A 240 18.34 -4.27 4.25
CA ALA A 240 17.21 -3.37 4.14
C ALA A 240 17.48 -2.06 4.89
N PRO A 241 18.56 -1.31 4.52
CA PRO A 241 18.75 0.02 5.05
C PRO A 241 17.52 0.88 4.74
N LEU A 242 17.42 2.06 5.33
CA LEU A 242 16.18 2.85 5.30
C LEU A 242 15.67 3.13 3.86
N GLU A 243 16.59 3.30 2.91
CA GLU A 243 16.29 3.56 1.50
C GLU A 243 15.97 2.30 0.66
N ILE A 244 15.95 1.09 1.28
CA ILE A 244 15.72 -0.18 0.58
C ILE A 244 14.57 -0.97 1.20
N ILE A 245 13.63 -1.38 0.38
CA ILE A 245 12.70 -2.49 0.61
C ILE A 245 13.11 -3.66 -0.30
N PRO A 246 13.37 -4.86 0.22
CA PRO A 246 13.66 -6.01 -0.64
C PRO A 246 12.49 -6.33 -1.56
N VAL A 247 12.74 -6.31 -2.87
CA VAL A 247 11.78 -6.67 -3.92
C VAL A 247 12.48 -7.46 -4.99
N PHE A 248 11.84 -8.54 -5.44
CA PHE A 248 12.39 -9.44 -6.45
C PHE A 248 11.41 -9.60 -7.60
N GLU A 249 11.93 -9.47 -8.81
CA GLU A 249 11.23 -9.76 -10.06
C GLU A 249 11.39 -11.25 -10.38
N LYS A 250 10.28 -11.95 -10.61
CA LYS A 250 10.31 -13.33 -11.13
C LYS A 250 10.72 -13.33 -12.60
N ILE A 251 11.72 -14.13 -12.97
CA ILE A 251 12.29 -14.22 -14.33
C ILE A 251 12.32 -15.64 -14.85
#